data_415473c91440756f54a400000c69b260
#
_entry.id   415473c91440756f54a400000c69b260
#
_cell.length_a   1.000
_cell.length_b   1.000
_cell.length_c   1.000
_cell.angle_alpha   90.00
_cell.angle_beta   90.00
_cell.angle_gamma   90.00
#
_symmetry.space_group_name_H-M   'P 1'
#
loop_
_entity.id
_entity.type
_entity.pdbx_description
1 polymer ?
#
loop_
_entity_poly.entity_id
_entity_poly.type
_entity_poly.pdbx_seq_one_letter_code
_entity_poly.pdbx_strand_id
1 'polypeptide(L)' 'MAFSETERQQLLELKFVGTKIIERLEEMQLDSFDKLCNASLEEILNKGALLTGSTCWKNSHQAKTAILNILYLVQQK' A
#
# COMPACT_ATOMS: atom_id res chain seq x y z
N MET A 1 -4.39 -0.86 13.81
CA MET A 1 -5.61 -0.27 13.27
C MET A 1 -5.74 -0.59 11.81
N ALA A 2 -6.96 -0.61 11.31
CA ALA A 2 -7.22 -1.03 9.93
C ALA A 2 -7.87 0.11 9.16
N PHE A 3 -7.78 0.02 7.83
CA PHE A 3 -8.51 0.95 6.97
C PHE A 3 -10.00 0.91 7.30
N SER A 4 -10.69 2.04 7.09
CA SER A 4 -12.13 2.04 7.18
C SER A 4 -12.69 1.15 6.06
N GLU A 5 -13.92 0.70 6.23
CA GLU A 5 -14.53 -0.18 5.24
C GLU A 5 -14.59 0.46 3.86
N THR A 6 -14.91 1.75 3.81
CA THR A 6 -14.96 2.49 2.55
C THR A 6 -13.58 2.54 1.89
N GLU A 7 -12.56 2.87 2.67
CA GLU A 7 -11.19 2.92 2.14
C GLU A 7 -10.74 1.56 1.63
N ARG A 8 -11.01 0.52 2.41
CA ARG A 8 -10.64 -0.84 2.05
C ARG A 8 -11.29 -1.26 0.73
N GLN A 9 -12.57 -0.95 0.57
CA GLN A 9 -13.29 -1.30 -0.66
C GLN A 9 -12.69 -0.57 -1.86
N GLN A 10 -12.37 0.71 -1.72
CA GLN A 10 -11.75 1.47 -2.79
C GLN A 10 -10.39 0.88 -3.18
N LEU A 11 -9.62 0.46 -2.19
CA LEU A 11 -8.33 -0.17 -2.45
C LEU A 11 -8.48 -1.49 -3.19
N LEU A 12 -9.46 -2.30 -2.80
CA LEU A 12 -9.69 -3.60 -3.43
C LEU A 12 -10.14 -3.49 -4.88
N GLU A 13 -10.71 -2.35 -5.27
CA GLU A 13 -11.12 -2.12 -6.65
C GLU A 13 -9.93 -1.82 -7.56
N LEU A 14 -8.79 -1.49 -6.99
CA LEU A 14 -7.60 -1.17 -7.77
C LEU A 14 -6.96 -2.44 -8.32
N LYS A 15 -6.40 -2.31 -9.53
CA LYS A 15 -5.70 -3.41 -10.16
C LYS A 15 -4.45 -3.79 -9.37
N PHE A 16 -4.21 -5.07 -9.20
CA PHE A 16 -3.07 -5.64 -8.47
C PHE A 16 -3.11 -5.42 -6.96
N VAL A 17 -4.14 -4.75 -6.45
CA VAL A 17 -4.29 -4.55 -5.01
C VAL A 17 -5.21 -5.64 -4.47
N GLY A 18 -4.67 -6.46 -3.58
CA GLY A 18 -5.42 -7.50 -2.91
C GLY A 18 -5.34 -7.36 -1.41
N THR A 19 -5.96 -8.30 -0.70
CA THR A 19 -5.98 -8.26 0.77
C THR A 19 -4.57 -8.28 1.35
N LYS A 20 -3.65 -8.99 0.71
CA LYS A 20 -2.27 -9.06 1.21
C LYS A 20 -1.59 -7.69 1.19
N ILE A 21 -1.78 -6.93 0.12
CA ILE A 21 -1.21 -5.59 0.03
C ILE A 21 -1.80 -4.70 1.13
N ILE A 22 -3.11 -4.79 1.32
CA ILE A 22 -3.79 -4.00 2.35
C ILE A 22 -3.26 -4.37 3.74
N GLU A 23 -3.11 -5.67 4.02
CA GLU A 23 -2.57 -6.13 5.29
C GLU A 23 -1.16 -5.61 5.53
N ARG A 24 -0.31 -5.61 4.49
CA ARG A 24 1.05 -5.10 4.61
C ARG A 24 1.05 -3.61 4.95
N LEU A 25 0.17 -2.85 4.30
CA LEU A 25 0.06 -1.42 4.59
C LEU A 25 -0.39 -1.18 6.04
N GLU A 26 -1.33 -1.96 6.50
CA GLU A 26 -1.79 -1.87 7.89
C GLU A 26 -0.68 -2.18 8.87
N GLU A 27 0.13 -3.20 8.57
CA GLU A 27 1.28 -3.56 9.41
C GLU A 27 2.35 -2.47 9.42
N MET A 28 2.47 -1.73 8.33
CA MET A 28 3.39 -0.59 8.23
C MET A 28 2.82 0.67 8.87
N GLN A 29 1.64 0.58 9.49
CA GLN A 29 0.95 1.70 10.09
C GLN A 29 0.51 2.74 9.05
N LEU A 30 0.37 2.33 7.80
CA LEU A 30 -0.17 3.16 6.73
C LEU A 30 -1.63 2.76 6.50
N ASP A 31 -2.42 2.92 7.54
CA ASP A 31 -3.78 2.40 7.59
C ASP A 31 -4.85 3.46 7.34
N SER A 32 -4.47 4.54 6.68
CA SER A 32 -5.43 5.56 6.25
C SER A 32 -4.90 6.24 4.99
N PHE A 33 -5.82 6.84 4.23
CA PHE A 33 -5.44 7.57 3.02
C PHE A 33 -4.56 8.77 3.35
N ASP A 34 -4.79 9.41 4.49
CA ASP A 34 -3.98 10.54 4.93
C ASP A 34 -2.51 10.13 5.10
N LYS A 35 -2.29 8.99 5.72
CA LYS A 35 -0.94 8.49 5.91
C LYS A 35 -0.31 8.08 4.59
N LEU A 36 -1.10 7.45 3.71
CA LEU A 36 -0.61 7.04 2.40
C LEU A 36 -0.23 8.22 1.52
N CYS A 37 -1.03 9.28 1.54
CA CYS A 37 -0.75 10.42 0.67
C CYS A 37 0.51 11.19 1.08
N ASN A 38 0.96 11.00 2.31
CA ASN A 38 2.19 11.61 2.80
C ASN A 38 3.41 10.70 2.63
N ALA A 39 3.22 9.48 2.17
CA ALA A 39 4.30 8.53 1.95
C ALA A 39 4.68 8.47 0.48
N SER A 40 5.95 8.16 0.19
CA SER A 40 6.40 7.99 -1.18
C SER A 40 6.43 6.51 -1.55
N LEU A 41 6.49 6.23 -2.85
CA LEU A 41 6.58 4.86 -3.34
C LEU A 41 7.79 4.13 -2.73
N GLU A 42 8.96 4.77 -2.76
CA GLU A 42 10.18 4.15 -2.23
C GLU A 42 10.05 3.87 -0.74
N GLU A 43 9.49 4.82 0.00
CA GLU A 43 9.32 4.66 1.44
C GLU A 43 8.45 3.46 1.75
N ILE A 44 7.34 3.30 1.04
CA ILE A 44 6.43 2.18 1.24
C ILE A 44 7.11 0.86 0.89
N LEU A 45 7.80 0.82 -0.24
CA LEU A 45 8.49 -0.38 -0.68
C LEU A 45 9.60 -0.78 0.30
N ASN A 46 10.35 0.20 0.80
CA ASN A 46 11.42 -0.06 1.76
C ASN A 46 10.86 -0.58 3.09
N LYS A 47 9.79 0.03 3.57
CA LYS A 47 9.14 -0.44 4.79
C LYS A 47 8.61 -1.85 4.64
N GLY A 48 8.02 -2.15 3.48
CA GLY A 48 7.53 -3.49 3.21
C GLY A 48 8.66 -4.51 3.19
N ALA A 49 9.80 -4.17 2.60
CA ALA A 49 10.95 -5.04 2.57
C ALA A 49 11.49 -5.31 3.97
N LEU A 50 11.55 -4.27 4.80
CA LEU A 50 12.00 -4.42 6.18
C LEU A 50 11.05 -5.29 6.99
N LEU A 51 9.75 -5.07 6.79
CA LEU A 51 8.73 -5.81 7.53
C LEU A 51 8.74 -7.29 7.19
N THR A 52 8.88 -7.62 5.91
CA THR A 52 8.86 -9.01 5.45
C THR A 52 10.23 -9.67 5.54
N GLY A 53 11.28 -8.90 5.76
CA GLY A 53 12.64 -9.42 5.77
C GLY A 53 13.11 -9.90 4.40
N SER A 54 12.49 -9.43 3.33
CA SER A 54 12.79 -9.89 1.97
C SER A 54 12.74 -8.74 0.98
N THR A 55 13.73 -8.69 0.10
CA THR A 55 13.74 -7.71 -0.98
C THR A 55 12.85 -8.13 -2.15
N CYS A 56 12.32 -9.35 -2.14
CA CYS A 56 11.43 -9.82 -3.19
C CYS A 56 10.20 -8.93 -3.33
N TRP A 57 9.64 -8.49 -2.20
CA TRP A 57 8.49 -7.61 -2.21
C TRP A 57 8.83 -6.28 -2.89
N LYS A 58 9.99 -5.71 -2.53
CA LYS A 58 10.44 -4.44 -3.08
C LYS A 58 10.70 -4.53 -4.59
N ASN A 59 11.21 -5.68 -5.04
CA ASN A 59 11.56 -5.88 -6.44
C ASN A 59 10.38 -6.40 -7.27
N SER A 60 9.25 -6.69 -6.65
CA SER A 60 8.08 -7.19 -7.36
C SER A 60 7.45 -6.09 -8.20
N HIS A 61 7.33 -6.35 -9.50
CA HIS A 61 6.67 -5.41 -10.40
C HIS A 61 5.20 -5.21 -10.02
N GLN A 62 4.54 -6.28 -9.62
CA GLN A 62 3.13 -6.21 -9.21
C GLN A 62 2.97 -5.37 -7.95
N ALA A 63 3.86 -5.53 -6.98
CA ALA A 63 3.81 -4.73 -5.75
C ALA A 63 4.01 -3.26 -6.06
N LYS A 64 4.99 -2.93 -6.90
CA LYS A 64 5.23 -1.56 -7.30
C LYS A 64 4.01 -0.95 -7.98
N THR A 65 3.41 -1.68 -8.91
CA THR A 65 2.24 -1.21 -9.64
C THR A 65 1.06 -1.03 -8.69
N ALA A 66 0.86 -1.97 -7.77
CA ALA A 66 -0.21 -1.86 -6.79
C ALA A 66 -0.06 -0.61 -5.93
N ILE A 67 1.15 -0.36 -5.44
CA ILE A 67 1.40 0.82 -4.60
C ILE A 67 1.23 2.11 -5.40
N LEU A 68 1.69 2.13 -6.65
CA LEU A 68 1.48 3.30 -7.52
C LEU A 68 0.01 3.58 -7.72
N ASN A 69 -0.79 2.55 -7.94
CA ASN A 69 -2.23 2.70 -8.08
C ASN A 69 -2.86 3.26 -6.81
N ILE A 70 -2.41 2.78 -5.66
CA ILE A 70 -2.90 3.26 -4.37
C ILE A 70 -2.53 4.73 -4.18
N LEU A 71 -1.29 5.10 -4.44
CA LEU A 71 -0.85 6.49 -4.29
C LEU A 71 -1.60 7.41 -5.23
N TYR A 72 -1.84 6.96 -6.45
CA TYR A 72 -2.61 7.74 -7.41
C TYR A 72 -4.02 8.01 -6.89
N LEU A 73 -4.66 6.99 -6.33
CA LEU A 73 -6.01 7.13 -5.78
C LEU A 73 -6.03 8.13 -4.61
N VAL A 74 -5.12 7.98 -3.66
CA VAL A 74 -5.16 8.81 -2.46
C VAL A 74 -4.76 10.26 -2.75
N GLN A 75 -3.93 10.48 -3.77
CA GLN A 75 -3.48 11.82 -4.13
C GLN A 75 -4.53 12.61 -4.92
N GLN A 76 -5.53 11.94 -5.43
CA GLN A 76 -6.59 12.59 -6.18
C GLN A 76 -7.66 13.22 -5.29
N LYS A 77 -7.58 13.02 -4.00
CA LYS A 77 -8.58 13.54 -3.06
C LYS A 77 -8.16 14.86 -2.42
#